data_dde47c68909ae4a1d1ef5e5061b4d34d
#
_entry.id   dde47c68909ae4a1d1ef5e5061b4d34d
#
_cell.length_a   1.000
_cell.length_b   1.000
_cell.length_c   1.000
_cell.angle_alpha   90.00
_cell.angle_beta   90.00
_cell.angle_gamma   90.00
#
_symmetry.space_group_name_H-M   'P 1'
#
loop_
_entity.id
_entity.type
_entity.pdbx_description
1 polymer ?
#
loop_
_entity_poly.entity_id
_entity_poly.type
_entity_poly.pdbx_seq_one_letter_code
_entity_poly.pdbx_strand_id
1 'polypeptide(L)'
;MYEKLVSHKLSSFCEKYGLLPAAQFAYRKSLGYTDALLTISHHLQKSLGAGMESFIVQLDFSAAFDRVSRCGLLVKFKSIGVGGSVLSISTKFLSDRRQRVVVYGAASEWIPIISGGPHGSVLGPVLFILYTSEMFEVVVNKVFAYADDSTLLAVVHNPADRPAVAASL
;
A
#
# COMPACT_ATOMS: atom_id res chain seq x y z
N MET A 1 -0.57 -20.96 -10.78
CA MET A 1 -1.57 -20.57 -11.81
C MET A 1 -2.80 -19.88 -11.20
N TYR A 2 -3.46 -20.45 -10.21
CA TYR A 2 -4.66 -19.87 -9.57
C TYR A 2 -4.42 -18.48 -8.94
N GLU A 3 -3.30 -18.30 -8.27
CA GLU A 3 -2.94 -17.04 -7.61
C GLU A 3 -2.89 -15.87 -8.59
N LYS A 4 -2.26 -16.05 -9.77
CA LYS A 4 -2.22 -15.03 -10.84
C LYS A 4 -3.63 -14.66 -11.32
N LEU A 5 -4.52 -15.65 -11.47
CA LEU A 5 -5.89 -15.41 -11.90
C LEU A 5 -6.68 -14.59 -10.87
N VAL A 6 -6.55 -14.95 -9.58
CA VAL A 6 -7.22 -14.22 -8.48
C VAL A 6 -6.67 -12.81 -8.36
N SER A 7 -5.35 -12.64 -8.40
CA SER A 7 -4.68 -11.34 -8.37
C SER A 7 -5.16 -10.44 -9.51
N HIS A 8 -5.17 -10.97 -10.75
CA HIS A 8 -5.63 -10.21 -11.91
C HIS A 8 -7.11 -9.80 -11.81
N LYS A 9 -7.99 -10.73 -11.38
CA LYS A 9 -9.41 -10.41 -11.19
C LYS A 9 -9.63 -9.37 -10.11
N LEU A 10 -8.93 -9.49 -8.99
CA LEU A 10 -9.01 -8.54 -7.88
C LEU A 10 -8.49 -7.16 -8.29
N SER A 11 -7.31 -7.07 -8.91
CA SER A 11 -6.76 -5.81 -9.41
C SER A 11 -7.70 -5.15 -10.41
N SER A 12 -8.22 -5.91 -11.39
CA SER A 12 -9.14 -5.37 -12.40
C SER A 12 -10.45 -4.89 -11.78
N PHE A 13 -10.94 -5.57 -10.75
CA PHE A 13 -12.11 -5.14 -9.99
C PHE A 13 -11.82 -3.84 -9.26
N CYS A 14 -10.72 -3.75 -8.51
CA CYS A 14 -10.35 -2.58 -7.76
C CYS A 14 -10.15 -1.34 -8.66
N GLU A 15 -9.48 -1.50 -9.81
CA GLU A 15 -9.30 -0.42 -10.78
C GLU A 15 -10.64 0.01 -11.40
N LYS A 16 -11.48 -0.94 -11.79
CA LYS A 16 -12.78 -0.65 -12.42
C LYS A 16 -13.70 0.18 -11.51
N TYR A 17 -13.66 -0.09 -10.22
CA TYR A 17 -14.54 0.58 -9.24
C TYR A 17 -13.84 1.68 -8.44
N GLY A 18 -12.60 2.07 -8.81
CA GLY A 18 -11.87 3.15 -8.14
C GLY A 18 -11.58 2.89 -6.67
N LEU A 19 -11.35 1.62 -6.29
CA LEU A 19 -11.14 1.21 -4.90
C LEU A 19 -9.70 1.39 -4.40
N LEU A 20 -8.79 1.75 -5.30
CA LEU A 20 -7.40 2.03 -4.98
C LEU A 20 -7.15 3.54 -4.96
N PRO A 21 -6.45 4.05 -3.95
CA PRO A 21 -6.21 5.48 -3.83
C PRO A 21 -5.34 6.00 -4.99
N ALA A 22 -5.63 7.19 -5.47
CA ALA A 22 -4.83 7.85 -6.51
C ALA A 22 -3.37 8.09 -6.07
N ALA A 23 -3.14 8.16 -4.78
CA ALA A 23 -1.81 8.30 -4.17
C ALA A 23 -0.91 7.07 -4.37
N GLN A 24 -1.48 5.86 -4.59
CA GLN A 24 -0.71 4.62 -4.71
C GLN A 24 -0.33 4.33 -6.16
N PHE A 25 0.97 4.24 -6.43
CA PHE A 25 1.52 3.98 -7.77
C PHE A 25 1.97 2.53 -7.96
N ALA A 26 2.27 1.80 -6.87
CA ALA A 26 2.75 0.42 -6.96
C ALA A 26 1.63 -0.57 -7.26
N TYR A 27 2.00 -1.65 -7.97
CA TYR A 27 1.13 -2.80 -8.27
C TYR A 27 -0.16 -2.45 -9.03
N ARG A 28 -0.17 -1.33 -9.71
CA ARG A 28 -1.30 -0.84 -10.51
C ARG A 28 -0.99 -0.93 -12.01
N LYS A 29 -2.05 -1.08 -12.80
CA LYS A 29 -1.92 -1.13 -14.26
C LYS A 29 -1.47 0.24 -14.78
N SER A 30 -0.45 0.23 -15.64
CA SER A 30 0.08 1.43 -16.31
C SER A 30 0.62 2.52 -15.38
N LEU A 31 0.90 2.19 -14.13
CA LEU A 31 1.60 3.05 -13.19
C LEU A 31 2.86 2.34 -12.68
N GLY A 32 3.89 3.13 -12.44
CA GLY A 32 5.17 2.64 -11.97
C GLY A 32 5.93 3.65 -11.11
N TYR A 33 7.11 3.27 -10.69
CA TYR A 33 7.98 4.13 -9.89
C TYR A 33 8.32 5.46 -10.58
N THR A 34 8.55 5.41 -11.90
CA THR A 34 8.84 6.60 -12.70
C THR A 34 7.69 7.60 -12.68
N ASP A 35 6.44 7.11 -12.71
CA ASP A 35 5.26 7.98 -12.68
C ASP A 35 5.13 8.67 -11.32
N ALA A 36 5.43 7.96 -10.23
CA ALA A 36 5.49 8.55 -8.88
C ALA A 36 6.53 9.67 -8.82
N LEU A 37 7.76 9.41 -9.28
CA LEU A 37 8.84 10.39 -9.28
C LEU A 37 8.54 11.61 -10.16
N LEU A 38 8.00 11.40 -11.36
CA LEU A 38 7.61 12.48 -12.26
C LEU A 38 6.53 13.36 -11.63
N THR A 39 5.56 12.73 -10.95
CA THR A 39 4.47 13.47 -10.30
C THR A 39 5.00 14.30 -9.13
N ILE A 40 5.87 13.74 -8.28
CA ILE A 40 6.53 14.46 -7.19
C ILE A 40 7.35 15.63 -7.75
N SER A 41 8.20 15.36 -8.76
CA SER A 41 9.05 16.37 -9.39
C SER A 41 8.23 17.50 -10.01
N HIS A 42 7.11 17.17 -10.67
CA HIS A 42 6.21 18.17 -11.23
C HIS A 42 5.65 19.10 -10.15
N HIS A 43 5.21 18.55 -9.01
CA HIS A 43 4.69 19.37 -7.91
C HIS A 43 5.76 20.25 -7.29
N LEU A 44 6.97 19.74 -7.12
CA LEU A 44 8.10 20.51 -6.60
C LEU A 44 8.50 21.65 -7.54
N GLN A 45 8.63 21.36 -8.83
CA GLN A 45 8.96 22.39 -9.82
C GLN A 45 7.89 23.48 -9.88
N LYS A 46 6.61 23.12 -9.78
CA LYS A 46 5.51 24.07 -9.74
C LYS A 46 5.59 24.97 -8.51
N SER A 47 5.89 24.41 -7.33
CA SER A 47 6.06 25.20 -6.09
C SER A 47 7.25 26.14 -6.17
N LEU A 48 8.40 25.63 -6.62
CA LEU A 48 9.62 26.43 -6.81
C LEU A 48 9.44 27.55 -7.82
N GLY A 49 8.80 27.25 -8.97
CA GLY A 49 8.50 28.25 -10.00
C GLY A 49 7.57 29.36 -9.54
N ALA A 50 6.77 29.10 -8.52
CA ALA A 50 5.92 30.09 -7.85
C ALA A 50 6.59 30.78 -6.65
N GLY A 51 7.89 30.52 -6.41
CA GLY A 51 8.63 31.08 -5.27
C GLY A 51 8.19 30.54 -3.90
N MET A 52 7.50 29.38 -3.89
CA MET A 52 7.00 28.74 -2.66
C MET A 52 8.00 27.71 -2.12
N GLU A 53 7.99 27.52 -0.80
CA GLU A 53 8.73 26.47 -0.15
C GLU A 53 7.91 25.17 -0.12
N SER A 54 8.60 24.04 -0.05
CA SER A 54 7.96 22.73 0.08
C SER A 54 8.66 21.89 1.13
N PHE A 55 7.87 21.22 1.97
CA PHE A 55 8.35 20.15 2.85
C PHE A 55 8.10 18.81 2.19
N ILE A 56 9.11 17.93 2.26
CA ILE A 56 9.03 16.55 1.85
C ILE A 56 9.34 15.68 3.06
N VAL A 57 8.42 14.79 3.41
CA VAL A 57 8.64 13.79 4.46
C VAL A 57 8.48 12.40 3.85
N GLN A 58 9.50 11.58 4.03
CA GLN A 58 9.45 10.17 3.65
C GLN A 58 9.10 9.32 4.86
N LEU A 59 8.12 8.45 4.70
CA LEU A 59 7.66 7.49 5.70
C LEU A 59 7.97 6.09 5.21
N ASP A 60 8.59 5.30 6.06
CA ASP A 60 8.87 3.88 5.85
C ASP A 60 8.11 3.07 6.92
N PHE A 61 7.32 2.09 6.48
CA PHE A 61 6.57 1.22 7.38
C PHE A 61 7.36 -0.04 7.69
N SER A 62 7.92 -0.11 8.88
CA SER A 62 8.67 -1.28 9.35
C SER A 62 7.83 -2.57 9.27
N ALA A 63 8.30 -3.55 8.50
CA ALA A 63 7.65 -4.84 8.27
C ALA A 63 6.18 -4.70 7.77
N ALA A 64 5.93 -3.76 6.87
CA ALA A 64 4.60 -3.38 6.40
C ALA A 64 3.74 -4.58 5.96
N PHE A 65 4.27 -5.42 5.09
CA PHE A 65 3.60 -6.62 4.58
C PHE A 65 3.32 -7.66 5.67
N ASP A 66 4.19 -7.79 6.68
CA ASP A 66 4.03 -8.74 7.79
C ASP A 66 2.96 -8.31 8.79
N ARG A 67 2.68 -7.01 8.84
CA ARG A 67 1.71 -6.41 9.77
C ARG A 67 0.29 -6.36 9.22
N VAL A 68 0.04 -6.75 7.98
CA VAL A 68 -1.31 -6.81 7.40
C VAL A 68 -2.20 -7.73 8.25
N SER A 69 -3.25 -7.19 8.84
CA SER A 69 -4.24 -7.97 9.58
C SER A 69 -5.09 -8.79 8.60
N ARG A 70 -5.05 -10.10 8.72
CA ARG A 70 -5.86 -11.00 7.88
C ARG A 70 -7.36 -10.79 8.12
N CYS A 71 -7.73 -10.62 9.39
CA CYS A 71 -9.12 -10.35 9.76
C CYS A 71 -9.60 -9.01 9.17
N GLY A 72 -8.79 -7.94 9.32
CA GLY A 72 -9.06 -6.63 8.74
C GLY A 72 -9.18 -6.68 7.21
N LEU A 73 -8.30 -7.42 6.55
CA LEU A 73 -8.37 -7.60 5.09
C LEU A 73 -9.65 -8.30 4.63
N LEU A 74 -10.10 -9.34 5.37
CA LEU A 74 -11.35 -10.04 5.05
C LEU A 74 -12.59 -9.16 5.30
N VAL A 75 -12.56 -8.32 6.33
CA VAL A 75 -13.59 -7.30 6.57
C VAL A 75 -13.62 -6.30 5.41
N LYS A 76 -12.44 -5.80 5.00
CA LYS A 76 -12.29 -4.90 3.85
C LYS A 76 -12.85 -5.53 2.57
N PHE A 77 -12.56 -6.79 2.28
CA PHE A 77 -13.11 -7.49 1.12
C PHE A 77 -14.63 -7.46 1.09
N LYS A 78 -15.25 -7.76 2.22
CA LYS A 78 -16.71 -7.75 2.34
C LYS A 78 -17.28 -6.34 2.15
N SER A 79 -16.66 -5.32 2.74
CA SER A 79 -17.13 -3.93 2.64
C SER A 79 -17.12 -3.39 1.20
N ILE A 80 -16.14 -3.79 0.39
CA ILE A 80 -16.02 -3.38 -1.02
C ILE A 80 -16.77 -4.32 -1.99
N GLY A 81 -17.54 -5.28 -1.49
CA GLY A 81 -18.35 -6.19 -2.30
C GLY A 81 -17.59 -7.37 -2.93
N VAL A 82 -16.37 -7.66 -2.48
CA VAL A 82 -15.66 -8.87 -2.89
C VAL A 82 -16.27 -10.08 -2.19
N GLY A 83 -16.86 -10.97 -2.97
CA GLY A 83 -17.55 -12.16 -2.47
C GLY A 83 -17.26 -13.42 -3.28
N GLY A 84 -18.06 -14.47 -3.06
CA GLY A 84 -18.02 -15.72 -3.83
C GLY A 84 -16.66 -16.41 -3.79
N SER A 85 -16.23 -16.92 -4.96
CA SER A 85 -14.99 -17.69 -5.08
C SER A 85 -13.73 -16.86 -4.75
N VAL A 86 -13.70 -15.56 -5.08
CA VAL A 86 -12.53 -14.72 -4.82
C VAL A 86 -12.31 -14.57 -3.31
N LEU A 87 -13.36 -14.28 -2.56
CA LEU A 87 -13.29 -14.21 -1.09
C LEU A 87 -12.86 -15.55 -0.48
N SER A 88 -13.50 -16.66 -0.92
CA SER A 88 -13.18 -18.01 -0.42
C SER A 88 -11.72 -18.39 -0.66
N ILE A 89 -11.21 -18.16 -1.87
CA ILE A 89 -9.82 -18.46 -2.22
C ILE A 89 -8.86 -17.57 -1.42
N SER A 90 -9.14 -16.27 -1.32
CA SER A 90 -8.31 -15.35 -0.54
C SER A 90 -8.29 -15.72 0.95
N THR A 91 -9.42 -16.13 1.51
CA THR A 91 -9.50 -16.61 2.88
C THR A 91 -8.62 -17.84 3.09
N LYS A 92 -8.74 -18.86 2.23
CA LYS A 92 -7.91 -20.07 2.30
C LYS A 92 -6.43 -19.77 2.10
N PHE A 93 -6.10 -18.84 1.20
CA PHE A 93 -4.73 -18.41 0.94
C PHE A 93 -4.06 -17.77 2.18
N LEU A 94 -4.85 -17.10 3.01
CA LEU A 94 -4.39 -16.44 4.23
C LEU A 94 -4.49 -17.32 5.48
N SER A 95 -5.26 -18.41 5.46
CA SER A 95 -5.54 -19.26 6.63
C SER A 95 -4.47 -20.33 6.85
N ASP A 96 -4.41 -20.85 8.09
CA ASP A 96 -3.66 -22.03 8.51
C ASP A 96 -2.18 -22.07 8.09
N ARG A 97 -1.58 -20.90 8.01
CA ARG A 97 -0.17 -20.78 7.62
C ARG A 97 0.75 -21.00 8.80
N ARG A 98 1.82 -21.74 8.55
CA ARG A 98 2.90 -22.01 9.51
C ARG A 98 4.25 -21.72 8.85
N GLN A 99 5.23 -21.38 9.67
CA GLN A 99 6.60 -21.20 9.24
C GLN A 99 7.57 -21.95 10.14
N ARG A 100 8.72 -22.29 9.61
CA ARG A 100 9.88 -22.79 10.35
C ARG A 100 11.17 -22.28 9.71
N VAL A 101 12.22 -22.21 10.49
CA VAL A 101 13.57 -21.88 10.00
C VAL A 101 14.32 -23.17 9.69
N VAL A 102 15.03 -23.20 8.58
CA VAL A 102 15.91 -24.32 8.20
C VAL A 102 17.30 -23.76 7.96
N VAL A 103 18.29 -24.26 8.72
CA VAL A 103 19.70 -23.88 8.61
C VAL A 103 20.55 -25.14 8.56
N TYR A 104 21.32 -25.31 7.51
CA TYR A 104 22.19 -26.49 7.29
C TYR A 104 21.48 -27.85 7.50
N GLY A 105 20.22 -27.95 7.09
CA GLY A 105 19.43 -29.17 7.22
C GLY A 105 18.73 -29.37 8.57
N ALA A 106 19.10 -28.61 9.60
CA ALA A 106 18.37 -28.58 10.87
C ALA A 106 17.14 -27.66 10.76
N ALA A 107 15.99 -28.10 11.24
CA ALA A 107 14.74 -27.36 11.19
C ALA A 107 14.21 -27.05 12.58
N SER A 108 13.70 -25.83 12.76
CA SER A 108 12.98 -25.46 13.98
C SER A 108 11.59 -26.10 14.01
N GLU A 109 10.93 -26.00 15.15
CA GLU A 109 9.50 -26.30 15.26
C GLU A 109 8.66 -25.41 14.35
N TRP A 110 7.49 -25.92 13.96
CA TRP A 110 6.50 -25.17 13.21
C TRP A 110 5.76 -24.17 14.10
N ILE A 111 5.81 -22.89 13.77
CA ILE A 111 5.04 -21.84 14.45
C ILE A 111 3.95 -21.28 13.53
N PRO A 112 2.75 -21.00 14.07
CA PRO A 112 1.68 -20.40 13.28
C PRO A 112 2.05 -18.95 12.87
N ILE A 113 1.68 -18.56 11.65
CA ILE A 113 1.77 -17.17 11.19
C ILE A 113 0.42 -16.52 11.44
N ILE A 114 0.36 -15.50 12.28
CA ILE A 114 -0.88 -14.84 12.72
C ILE A 114 -1.23 -13.58 11.90
N SER A 115 -0.27 -12.97 11.20
CA SER A 115 -0.44 -11.77 10.40
C SER A 115 0.33 -11.86 9.08
N GLY A 116 0.19 -10.87 8.23
CA GLY A 116 0.90 -10.75 6.97
C GLY A 116 0.43 -11.69 5.87
N GLY A 117 0.85 -11.35 4.66
CA GLY A 117 0.68 -12.16 3.45
C GLY A 117 1.87 -13.10 3.20
N PRO A 118 1.74 -14.08 2.29
CA PRO A 118 2.88 -14.89 1.86
C PRO A 118 3.91 -14.05 1.13
N HIS A 119 5.14 -14.01 1.64
CA HIS A 119 6.26 -13.40 0.93
C HIS A 119 6.49 -14.07 -0.43
N GLY A 120 6.82 -13.28 -1.46
CA GLY A 120 7.03 -13.76 -2.82
C GLY A 120 5.76 -14.20 -3.55
N SER A 121 4.59 -13.96 -2.98
CA SER A 121 3.32 -14.27 -3.62
C SER A 121 2.93 -13.23 -4.68
N VAL A 122 2.18 -13.64 -5.69
CA VAL A 122 1.63 -12.73 -6.71
C VAL A 122 0.42 -11.95 -6.18
N LEU A 123 -0.31 -12.53 -5.24
CA LEU A 123 -1.51 -11.94 -4.67
C LEU A 123 -1.19 -10.94 -3.53
N GLY A 124 -0.12 -11.18 -2.78
CA GLY A 124 0.27 -10.37 -1.62
C GLY A 124 0.31 -8.85 -1.88
N PRO A 125 0.98 -8.40 -2.95
CA PRO A 125 1.04 -6.98 -3.30
C PRO A 125 -0.33 -6.30 -3.45
N VAL A 126 -1.26 -6.94 -4.16
CA VAL A 126 -2.62 -6.41 -4.37
C VAL A 126 -3.40 -6.37 -3.04
N LEU A 127 -3.22 -7.40 -2.20
CA LEU A 127 -3.82 -7.44 -0.87
C LEU A 127 -3.31 -6.30 0.01
N PHE A 128 -2.02 -6.00 -0.07
CA PHE A 128 -1.39 -4.93 0.69
C PHE A 128 -1.95 -3.56 0.32
N ILE A 129 -1.92 -3.19 -0.98
CA ILE A 129 -2.42 -1.88 -1.42
C ILE A 129 -3.91 -1.69 -1.18
N LEU A 130 -4.68 -2.79 -1.21
CA LEU A 130 -6.09 -2.76 -0.87
C LEU A 130 -6.32 -2.58 0.65
N TYR A 131 -5.51 -3.25 1.47
CA TYR A 131 -5.57 -3.12 2.93
C TYR A 131 -5.26 -1.70 3.39
N THR A 132 -4.26 -1.06 2.78
CA THR A 132 -3.79 0.29 3.13
C THR A 132 -4.56 1.41 2.42
N SER A 133 -5.54 1.09 1.57
CA SER A 133 -6.19 2.08 0.70
C SER A 133 -6.84 3.26 1.44
N GLU A 134 -7.42 3.04 2.61
CA GLU A 134 -8.08 4.09 3.41
C GLU A 134 -7.09 4.96 4.20
N MET A 135 -5.84 4.52 4.36
CA MET A 135 -4.85 5.25 5.14
C MET A 135 -4.58 6.65 4.55
N PHE A 136 -4.70 6.79 3.24
CA PHE A 136 -4.41 8.06 2.56
C PHE A 136 -5.58 9.05 2.59
N GLU A 137 -6.78 8.61 2.95
CA GLU A 137 -7.98 9.46 2.98
C GLU A 137 -7.97 10.44 4.17
N VAL A 138 -7.24 10.10 5.23
CA VAL A 138 -7.13 10.93 6.44
C VAL A 138 -5.99 11.96 6.37
N VAL A 139 -5.16 11.89 5.33
CA VAL A 139 -4.00 12.78 5.18
C VAL A 139 -4.38 14.01 4.39
N VAL A 140 -4.22 15.19 5.00
CA VAL A 140 -4.56 16.48 4.39
C VAL A 140 -3.57 16.87 3.29
N ASN A 141 -2.30 16.54 3.48
CA ASN A 141 -1.22 16.85 2.55
C ASN A 141 -1.20 15.88 1.36
N LYS A 142 -0.50 16.25 0.29
CA LYS A 142 -0.34 15.34 -0.86
C LYS A 142 0.50 14.14 -0.46
N VAL A 143 -0.02 12.96 -0.79
CA VAL A 143 0.67 11.69 -0.57
C VAL A 143 1.00 11.07 -1.91
N PHE A 144 2.20 10.50 -2.01
CA PHE A 144 2.67 9.69 -3.12
C PHE A 144 3.22 8.41 -2.53
N ALA A 145 2.54 7.29 -2.76
CA ALA A 145 2.93 6.00 -2.22
C ALA A 145 3.42 5.05 -3.31
N TYR A 146 4.46 4.32 -3.02
CA TYR A 146 4.93 3.21 -3.84
C TYR A 146 5.11 1.98 -2.94
N ALA A 147 4.10 1.12 -2.91
CA ALA A 147 3.94 0.03 -1.95
C ALA A 147 3.87 0.56 -0.51
N ASP A 148 4.85 0.24 0.32
CA ASP A 148 4.99 0.69 1.70
C ASP A 148 5.74 2.03 1.83
N ASP A 149 6.54 2.40 0.84
CA ASP A 149 7.19 3.71 0.81
C ASP A 149 6.15 4.81 0.57
N SER A 150 6.11 5.82 1.42
CA SER A 150 5.18 6.94 1.30
C SER A 150 5.91 8.27 1.42
N THR A 151 5.62 9.18 0.50
CA THR A 151 6.15 10.54 0.49
C THR A 151 5.02 11.53 0.71
N LEU A 152 5.11 12.31 1.77
CA LEU A 152 4.22 13.45 2.03
C LEU A 152 4.85 14.71 1.43
N LEU A 153 4.04 15.52 0.77
CA LEU A 153 4.42 16.81 0.22
C LEU A 153 3.47 17.88 0.71
N ALA A 154 3.99 18.84 1.46
CA ALA A 154 3.28 20.02 1.88
C ALA A 154 3.93 21.27 1.28
N VAL A 155 3.12 22.24 0.82
CA VAL A 155 3.58 23.48 0.21
C VAL A 155 3.26 24.65 1.13
N VAL A 156 4.27 25.50 1.37
CA VAL A 156 4.13 26.73 2.16
C VAL A 156 3.83 27.88 1.20
N HIS A 157 2.61 28.35 1.22
CA HIS A 157 2.17 29.45 0.36
C HIS A 157 2.58 30.83 0.91
N ASN A 158 2.63 30.97 2.24
CA ASN A 158 3.07 32.17 2.93
C ASN A 158 4.12 31.75 3.99
N PRO A 159 5.28 32.41 4.06
CA PRO A 159 6.30 32.11 5.07
C PRO A 159 5.80 32.12 6.52
N ALA A 160 4.77 32.90 6.82
CA ALA A 160 4.14 32.91 8.14
C ALA A 160 3.44 31.59 8.50
N ASP A 161 3.01 30.81 7.49
CA ASP A 161 2.30 29.55 7.69
C ASP A 161 3.25 28.35 7.90
N ARG A 162 4.56 28.56 7.74
CA ARG A 162 5.58 27.49 7.86
C ARG A 162 5.43 26.61 9.12
N PRO A 163 5.23 27.18 10.34
CA PRO A 163 5.09 26.36 11.53
C PRO A 163 3.83 25.48 11.51
N ALA A 164 2.70 26.01 11.00
CA ALA A 164 1.45 25.28 10.89
C ALA A 164 1.54 24.16 9.84
N VAL A 165 2.17 24.42 8.69
CA VAL A 165 2.40 23.43 7.65
C VAL A 165 3.32 22.31 8.15
N ALA A 166 4.41 22.66 8.86
CA ALA A 166 5.31 21.67 9.45
C ALA A 166 4.61 20.79 10.51
N ALA A 167 3.70 21.37 11.29
CA ALA A 167 2.92 20.64 12.29
C ALA A 167 1.83 19.72 11.68
N SER A 168 1.48 19.90 10.41
CA SER A 168 0.50 19.07 9.68
C SER A 168 1.11 17.82 8.99
N LEU A 169 2.42 17.67 9.04
CA LEU A 169 3.19 16.55 8.51
C LEU A 169 3.43 15.47 9.55
#